data_011f6e3c2fd14c24432396dd6d49f64d
#
_entry.id   011f6e3c2fd14c24432396dd6d49f64d
#
_cell.length_a   1.000
_cell.length_b   1.000
_cell.length_c   1.000
_cell.angle_alpha   90.00
_cell.angle_beta   90.00
_cell.angle_gamma   90.00
#
_symmetry.space_group_name_H-M   'P 1'
#
loop_
_entity.id
_entity.type
_entity.pdbx_description
1 polymer ?
#
loop_
_entity_poly.entity_id
_entity_poly.type
_entity_poly.pdbx_seq_one_letter_code
_entity_poly.pdbx_strand_id
1 'polypeptide(L)'
;MKRLMLHKLFASGFAAAALLLQPVMAQELTMDNLLDRIQIEDFLTRYYYDLSEGKAHELADYFTADAILDVDSMVAKGHAEIGKLYERPEGATPPSEPEAQRRRGHMLLTNPVITVNGNQAEAHVIWTGVMNEGVGTAPSLYEQGREDTRLVKQNGKWLISYRCISSDSGLPDKYDATYKPRGVCWDK
;
A
#
# COMPACT_ATOMS: atom_id res chain seq x y z
N MET A 1 11.71 3.68 -81.88
CA MET A 1 10.96 4.20 -80.71
C MET A 1 11.28 3.33 -79.49
N LYS A 2 12.23 3.78 -78.63
CA LYS A 2 12.64 3.08 -77.43
C LYS A 2 12.00 3.78 -76.20
N ARG A 3 11.12 3.08 -75.51
CA ARG A 3 10.52 3.55 -74.23
C ARG A 3 11.52 3.35 -73.09
N LEU A 4 11.87 4.42 -72.43
CA LEU A 4 12.71 4.44 -71.24
C LEU A 4 11.78 4.19 -70.01
N MET A 5 11.97 3.08 -69.32
CA MET A 5 11.28 2.78 -68.02
C MET A 5 12.08 3.42 -66.90
N LEU A 6 11.46 4.37 -66.23
CA LEU A 6 11.98 5.05 -65.06
C LEU A 6 11.65 4.24 -63.80
N HIS A 7 12.64 3.60 -63.18
CA HIS A 7 12.46 2.87 -61.90
C HIS A 7 12.55 3.92 -60.77
N LYS A 8 11.43 4.06 -60.08
CA LYS A 8 11.39 4.80 -58.79
C LYS A 8 11.88 3.89 -57.66
N LEU A 9 13.08 4.20 -57.14
CA LEU A 9 13.55 3.64 -55.88
C LEU A 9 12.79 4.29 -54.71
N PHE A 10 11.97 3.49 -54.01
CA PHE A 10 11.44 3.85 -52.71
C PHE A 10 12.50 3.56 -51.64
N ALA A 11 13.11 4.58 -51.10
CA ALA A 11 13.96 4.48 -49.91
C ALA A 11 13.05 4.43 -48.67
N SER A 12 12.80 3.23 -48.13
CA SER A 12 12.12 3.06 -46.85
C SER A 12 13.11 3.38 -45.73
N GLY A 13 12.98 4.55 -45.15
CA GLY A 13 13.74 4.94 -43.95
C GLY A 13 13.18 4.19 -42.75
N PHE A 14 13.93 3.23 -42.22
CA PHE A 14 13.68 2.64 -40.89
C PHE A 14 14.11 3.68 -39.84
N ALA A 15 13.16 4.37 -39.24
CA ALA A 15 13.37 5.11 -38.00
C ALA A 15 13.51 4.12 -36.85
N ALA A 16 14.72 3.80 -36.44
CA ALA A 16 14.97 3.04 -35.22
C ALA A 16 14.59 3.92 -34.02
N ALA A 17 13.43 3.67 -33.42
CA ALA A 17 13.07 4.23 -32.13
C ALA A 17 13.99 3.62 -31.07
N ALA A 18 15.03 4.34 -30.67
CA ALA A 18 15.84 4.00 -29.53
C ALA A 18 14.96 4.15 -28.28
N LEU A 19 14.43 3.04 -27.75
CA LEU A 19 13.88 2.97 -26.43
C LEU A 19 15.03 3.24 -25.45
N LEU A 20 15.11 4.47 -24.97
CA LEU A 20 15.98 4.84 -23.86
C LEU A 20 15.43 4.10 -22.62
N LEU A 21 16.03 2.95 -22.30
CA LEU A 21 15.88 2.32 -21.00
C LEU A 21 16.39 3.32 -19.96
N GLN A 22 15.50 4.08 -19.36
CA GLN A 22 15.86 4.91 -18.23
C GLN A 22 16.21 3.98 -17.08
N PRO A 23 17.39 4.12 -16.45
CA PRO A 23 17.70 3.35 -15.28
C PRO A 23 16.66 3.65 -14.22
N VAL A 24 16.14 2.60 -13.57
CA VAL A 24 15.28 2.74 -12.39
C VAL A 24 16.15 3.34 -11.28
N MET A 25 16.08 4.65 -11.13
CA MET A 25 16.81 5.39 -10.10
C MET A 25 15.83 5.71 -8.97
N ALA A 26 16.33 5.64 -7.73
CA ALA A 26 15.60 6.20 -6.61
C ALA A 26 15.31 7.68 -6.88
N GLN A 27 14.15 8.17 -6.41
CA GLN A 27 13.83 9.59 -6.55
C GLN A 27 14.93 10.43 -5.90
N GLU A 28 15.42 11.45 -6.63
CA GLU A 28 16.37 12.41 -6.08
C GLU A 28 15.74 13.14 -4.89
N LEU A 29 16.48 13.21 -3.79
CA LEU A 29 16.05 13.92 -2.59
C LEU A 29 16.35 15.41 -2.73
N THR A 30 15.31 16.20 -2.64
CA THR A 30 15.36 17.67 -2.53
C THR A 30 14.80 18.10 -1.19
N MET A 31 15.06 19.34 -0.76
CA MET A 31 14.46 19.85 0.48
C MET A 31 12.93 19.84 0.43
N ASP A 32 12.35 20.04 -0.75
CA ASP A 32 10.89 20.08 -0.92
C ASP A 32 10.24 18.69 -0.73
N ASN A 33 10.88 17.62 -1.23
CA ASN A 33 10.32 16.29 -1.10
C ASN A 33 10.79 15.53 0.16
N LEU A 34 11.88 15.94 0.79
CA LEU A 34 12.42 15.27 1.97
C LEU A 34 11.46 15.34 3.17
N LEU A 35 10.94 16.53 3.47
CA LEU A 35 9.97 16.71 4.56
C LEU A 35 8.70 15.92 4.32
N ASP A 36 8.20 15.91 3.10
CA ASP A 36 7.01 15.16 2.73
C ASP A 36 7.23 13.65 2.85
N ARG A 37 8.41 13.15 2.47
CA ARG A 37 8.76 11.73 2.68
C ARG A 37 8.76 11.35 4.17
N ILE A 38 9.38 12.18 5.02
CA ILE A 38 9.40 11.96 6.47
C ILE A 38 7.97 11.99 7.04
N GLN A 39 7.15 12.96 6.63
CA GLN A 39 5.77 13.06 7.06
C GLN A 39 4.93 11.84 6.64
N ILE A 40 5.15 11.31 5.44
CA ILE A 40 4.45 10.12 4.96
C ILE A 40 4.90 8.88 5.74
N GLU A 41 6.18 8.73 6.01
CA GLU A 41 6.70 7.61 6.81
C GLU A 41 6.14 7.64 8.24
N ASP A 42 6.14 8.81 8.88
CA ASP A 42 5.50 9.04 10.18
C ASP A 42 4.00 8.73 10.14
N PHE A 43 3.31 9.18 9.09
CA PHE A 43 1.89 8.97 8.89
C PHE A 43 1.53 7.49 8.79
N LEU A 44 2.27 6.70 7.98
CA LEU A 44 2.08 5.27 7.86
C LEU A 44 2.38 4.54 9.17
N THR A 45 3.45 4.93 9.85
CA THR A 45 3.82 4.39 11.17
C THR A 45 2.73 4.68 12.21
N ARG A 46 2.20 5.90 12.23
CA ARG A 46 1.13 6.32 13.14
C ARG A 46 -0.15 5.52 12.92
N TYR A 47 -0.52 5.27 11.67
CA TYR A 47 -1.68 4.43 11.35
C TYR A 47 -1.60 3.05 12.01
N TYR A 48 -0.47 2.37 11.88
CA TYR A 48 -0.29 1.05 12.49
C TYR A 48 -0.12 1.10 14.00
N TYR A 49 0.44 2.19 14.53
CA TYR A 49 0.45 2.43 15.97
C TYR A 49 -0.98 2.55 16.52
N ASP A 50 -1.83 3.38 15.91
CA ASP A 50 -3.22 3.56 16.34
C ASP A 50 -4.05 2.28 16.17
N LEU A 51 -3.79 1.49 15.11
CA LEU A 51 -4.38 0.17 14.95
C LEU A 51 -4.00 -0.76 16.11
N SER A 52 -2.73 -0.82 16.50
CA SER A 52 -2.23 -1.69 17.57
C SER A 52 -2.70 -1.26 18.97
N GLU A 53 -2.96 0.03 19.16
CA GLU A 53 -3.52 0.57 20.42
C GLU A 53 -5.06 0.46 20.51
N GLY A 54 -5.69 -0.21 19.55
CA GLY A 54 -7.13 -0.45 19.56
C GLY A 54 -7.99 0.74 19.12
N LYS A 55 -7.39 1.75 18.49
CA LYS A 55 -8.08 2.93 17.97
C LYS A 55 -8.65 2.69 16.56
N ALA A 56 -9.11 1.49 16.31
CA ALA A 56 -9.60 1.08 14.99
C ALA A 56 -10.73 2.00 14.46
N HIS A 57 -11.56 2.55 15.34
CA HIS A 57 -12.64 3.46 15.00
C HIS A 57 -12.17 4.83 14.46
N GLU A 58 -10.90 5.21 14.68
CA GLU A 58 -10.31 6.46 14.18
C GLU A 58 -9.59 6.27 12.83
N LEU A 59 -9.42 5.03 12.37
CA LEU A 59 -8.59 4.75 11.19
C LEU A 59 -9.18 5.26 9.88
N ALA A 60 -10.50 5.44 9.78
CA ALA A 60 -11.12 6.07 8.61
C ALA A 60 -10.63 7.51 8.38
N ASP A 61 -10.21 8.22 9.43
CA ASP A 61 -9.73 9.61 9.35
C ASP A 61 -8.37 9.76 8.64
N TYR A 62 -7.66 8.65 8.44
CA TYR A 62 -6.44 8.60 7.63
C TYR A 62 -6.71 8.65 6.13
N PHE A 63 -7.97 8.52 5.70
CA PHE A 63 -8.37 8.40 4.31
C PHE A 63 -9.06 9.67 3.80
N THR A 64 -9.03 9.88 2.48
CA THR A 64 -9.92 10.88 1.86
C THR A 64 -11.37 10.40 1.92
N ALA A 65 -12.32 11.32 1.81
CA ALA A 65 -13.75 10.99 1.88
C ALA A 65 -14.21 9.96 0.84
N ASP A 66 -13.54 9.92 -0.31
CA ASP A 66 -13.79 9.05 -1.45
C ASP A 66 -12.75 7.95 -1.64
N ALA A 67 -11.88 7.72 -0.65
CA ALA A 67 -10.80 6.75 -0.72
C ALA A 67 -11.28 5.31 -0.99
N ILE A 68 -10.37 4.53 -1.51
CA ILE A 68 -10.56 3.08 -1.68
C ILE A 68 -9.56 2.34 -0.81
N LEU A 69 -10.04 1.43 0.00
CA LEU A 69 -9.25 0.44 0.73
C LEU A 69 -9.55 -0.95 0.16
N ASP A 70 -8.54 -1.59 -0.38
CA ASP A 70 -8.61 -2.92 -0.97
C ASP A 70 -7.68 -3.86 -0.17
N VAL A 71 -8.27 -4.73 0.66
CA VAL A 71 -7.53 -5.69 1.48
C VAL A 71 -7.84 -7.09 0.98
N ASP A 72 -6.88 -7.76 0.37
CA ASP A 72 -7.01 -9.14 -0.11
C ASP A 72 -8.28 -9.38 -0.95
N SER A 73 -8.66 -8.39 -1.76
CA SER A 73 -9.88 -8.36 -2.60
C SER A 73 -11.17 -7.95 -1.87
N MET A 74 -11.14 -7.68 -0.58
CA MET A 74 -12.22 -6.97 0.10
C MET A 74 -12.08 -5.48 -0.17
N VAL A 75 -13.03 -4.89 -0.87
CA VAL A 75 -12.97 -3.49 -1.29
C VAL A 75 -13.99 -2.67 -0.52
N ALA A 76 -13.51 -1.62 0.15
CA ALA A 76 -14.32 -0.61 0.83
C ALA A 76 -14.11 0.77 0.20
N LYS A 77 -15.17 1.54 0.01
CA LYS A 77 -15.14 2.85 -0.63
C LYS A 77 -15.71 3.94 0.29
N GLY A 78 -14.88 4.95 0.52
CA GLY A 78 -15.25 6.07 1.38
C GLY A 78 -15.24 5.72 2.88
N HIS A 79 -15.31 6.77 3.71
CA HIS A 79 -15.17 6.63 5.17
C HIS A 79 -16.15 5.64 5.80
N ALA A 80 -17.41 5.61 5.35
CA ALA A 80 -18.43 4.77 5.96
C ALA A 80 -18.16 3.27 5.77
N GLU A 81 -17.72 2.86 4.57
CA GLU A 81 -17.40 1.45 4.30
C GLU A 81 -16.05 1.07 4.91
N ILE A 82 -15.06 1.98 4.83
CA ILE A 82 -13.74 1.78 5.44
C ILE A 82 -13.90 1.63 6.95
N GLY A 83 -14.67 2.51 7.61
CA GLY A 83 -14.92 2.42 9.04
C GLY A 83 -15.50 1.07 9.47
N LYS A 84 -16.43 0.51 8.68
CA LYS A 84 -17.03 -0.80 8.95
C LYS A 84 -16.02 -1.96 8.93
N LEU A 85 -14.95 -1.88 8.14
CA LEU A 85 -13.90 -2.92 8.13
C LEU A 85 -13.14 -2.99 9.46
N TYR A 86 -13.12 -1.89 10.20
CA TYR A 86 -12.45 -1.79 11.50
C TYR A 86 -13.40 -1.96 12.68
N GLU A 87 -14.71 -2.04 12.43
CA GLU A 87 -15.69 -2.35 13.49
C GLU A 87 -15.51 -3.79 13.96
N ARG A 88 -15.69 -3.97 15.26
CA ARG A 88 -15.73 -5.32 15.81
C ARG A 88 -16.98 -6.03 15.29
N PRO A 89 -16.87 -7.30 14.85
CA PRO A 89 -18.04 -8.07 14.45
C PRO A 89 -19.13 -8.05 15.51
N GLU A 90 -20.38 -7.88 15.09
CA GLU A 90 -21.53 -7.88 15.99
C GLU A 90 -21.56 -9.19 16.82
N GLY A 91 -21.72 -9.06 18.14
CA GLY A 91 -21.70 -10.20 19.05
C GLY A 91 -20.32 -10.68 19.46
N ALA A 92 -19.24 -10.14 18.93
CA ALA A 92 -17.89 -10.48 19.37
C ALA A 92 -17.67 -9.98 20.81
N THR A 93 -17.31 -10.90 21.70
CA THR A 93 -16.96 -10.56 23.09
C THR A 93 -15.60 -9.85 23.10
N PRO A 94 -15.47 -8.69 23.76
CA PRO A 94 -14.17 -8.10 23.99
C PRO A 94 -13.25 -9.08 24.72
N PRO A 95 -11.95 -9.15 24.39
CA PRO A 95 -11.04 -9.96 25.18
C PRO A 95 -11.06 -9.47 26.63
N SER A 96 -10.95 -10.41 27.58
CA SER A 96 -10.86 -10.06 28.98
C SER A 96 -9.60 -9.21 29.23
N GLU A 97 -9.64 -8.32 30.20
CA GLU A 97 -8.46 -7.48 30.59
C GLU A 97 -7.14 -8.26 30.68
N PRO A 98 -7.11 -9.45 31.35
CA PRO A 98 -5.88 -10.25 31.40
C PRO A 98 -5.42 -10.78 30.05
N GLU A 99 -6.34 -11.09 29.11
CA GLU A 99 -5.99 -11.55 27.76
C GLU A 99 -5.51 -10.39 26.88
N ALA A 100 -6.19 -9.24 26.93
CA ALA A 100 -5.78 -8.05 26.21
C ALA A 100 -4.38 -7.55 26.64
N GLN A 101 -4.02 -7.73 27.90
CA GLN A 101 -2.69 -7.38 28.42
C GLN A 101 -1.60 -8.39 28.05
N ARG A 102 -1.96 -9.65 27.81
CA ARG A 102 -0.98 -10.72 27.51
C ARG A 102 -0.68 -10.84 26.02
N ARG A 103 -1.70 -10.66 25.18
CA ARG A 103 -1.59 -10.87 23.75
C ARG A 103 -1.56 -9.55 23.00
N ARG A 104 -0.39 -9.22 22.43
CA ARG A 104 -0.20 -8.01 21.63
C ARG A 104 0.31 -8.33 20.25
N GLY A 105 -0.41 -7.85 19.23
CA GLY A 105 0.04 -7.87 17.86
C GLY A 105 0.75 -6.56 17.51
N HIS A 106 1.83 -6.65 16.76
CA HIS A 106 2.53 -5.50 16.21
C HIS A 106 2.72 -5.69 14.71
N MET A 107 2.55 -4.61 13.95
CA MET A 107 2.93 -4.56 12.55
C MET A 107 4.29 -3.90 12.40
N LEU A 108 5.27 -4.64 11.87
CA LEU A 108 6.57 -4.12 11.51
C LEU A 108 6.52 -3.69 10.04
N LEU A 109 6.78 -2.42 9.79
CA LEU A 109 6.89 -1.87 8.44
C LEU A 109 8.36 -1.89 8.03
N THR A 110 8.64 -2.44 6.85
CA THR A 110 9.99 -2.54 6.33
C THR A 110 10.06 -2.17 4.85
N ASN A 111 11.27 -1.86 4.38
CA ASN A 111 11.59 -1.55 2.98
C ASN A 111 10.68 -0.46 2.37
N PRO A 112 10.50 0.70 3.01
CA PRO A 112 9.67 1.75 2.47
C PRO A 112 10.26 2.32 1.17
N VAL A 113 9.46 2.30 0.11
CA VAL A 113 9.76 3.02 -1.13
C VAL A 113 8.69 4.10 -1.28
N ILE A 114 9.10 5.36 -1.12
CA ILE A 114 8.19 6.51 -1.15
C ILE A 114 8.62 7.46 -2.25
N THR A 115 7.69 7.80 -3.14
CA THR A 115 7.88 8.78 -4.21
C THR A 115 6.89 9.92 -4.02
N VAL A 116 7.38 11.16 -4.03
CA VAL A 116 6.57 12.38 -3.83
C VAL A 116 6.60 13.24 -5.09
N ASN A 117 5.42 13.62 -5.58
CA ASN A 117 5.23 14.51 -6.72
C ASN A 117 4.25 15.63 -6.34
N GLY A 118 4.78 16.73 -5.79
CA GLY A 118 3.97 17.85 -5.29
C GLY A 118 3.00 17.39 -4.20
N ASN A 119 1.69 17.48 -4.45
CA ASN A 119 0.65 17.08 -3.51
C ASN A 119 0.17 15.63 -3.67
N GLN A 120 0.92 14.82 -4.40
CA GLN A 120 0.63 13.40 -4.59
C GLN A 120 1.86 12.58 -4.19
N ALA A 121 1.63 11.40 -3.64
CA ALA A 121 2.70 10.46 -3.34
C ALA A 121 2.24 9.02 -3.50
N GLU A 122 3.22 8.15 -3.74
CA GLU A 122 3.05 6.71 -3.70
C GLU A 122 4.02 6.13 -2.66
N ALA A 123 3.53 5.20 -1.86
CA ALA A 123 4.32 4.49 -0.88
C ALA A 123 4.11 2.98 -1.03
N HIS A 124 5.21 2.25 -1.02
CA HIS A 124 5.23 0.79 -0.96
C HIS A 124 5.96 0.36 0.29
N VAL A 125 5.38 -0.57 1.05
CA VAL A 125 6.00 -1.15 2.25
C VAL A 125 5.75 -2.65 2.30
N ILE A 126 6.66 -3.38 2.92
CA ILE A 126 6.42 -4.75 3.36
C ILE A 126 6.03 -4.68 4.83
N TRP A 127 4.92 -5.28 5.17
CA TRP A 127 4.47 -5.41 6.55
C TRP A 127 4.61 -6.84 7.04
N THR A 128 4.90 -6.98 8.34
CA THR A 128 5.02 -8.28 9.01
C THR A 128 4.32 -8.23 10.35
N GLY A 129 3.34 -9.08 10.53
CA GLY A 129 2.62 -9.25 11.79
C GLY A 129 3.42 -10.10 12.79
N VAL A 130 3.64 -9.55 13.97
CA VAL A 130 4.29 -10.21 15.09
C VAL A 130 3.31 -10.33 16.25
N MET A 131 3.12 -11.55 16.75
CA MET A 131 2.27 -11.81 17.89
C MET A 131 3.09 -12.12 19.13
N ASN A 132 2.77 -11.44 20.23
CA ASN A 132 3.33 -11.65 21.56
C ASN A 132 2.25 -12.27 22.44
N GLU A 133 2.42 -13.53 22.84
CA GLU A 133 1.46 -14.25 23.70
C GLU A 133 1.70 -13.96 25.19
N GLY A 134 2.79 -13.32 25.54
CA GLY A 134 3.14 -12.93 26.91
C GLY A 134 4.64 -12.72 27.08
N VAL A 135 5.03 -12.09 28.20
CA VAL A 135 6.43 -11.70 28.48
C VAL A 135 7.39 -12.89 28.53
N GLY A 136 6.91 -14.06 28.93
CA GLY A 136 7.73 -15.28 29.04
C GLY A 136 7.79 -16.11 27.76
N THR A 137 7.17 -15.66 26.68
CA THR A 137 7.07 -16.43 25.43
C THR A 137 7.78 -15.68 24.31
N ALA A 138 8.51 -16.40 23.46
CA ALA A 138 9.12 -15.79 22.27
C ALA A 138 8.03 -15.25 21.32
N PRO A 139 8.24 -14.08 20.69
CA PRO A 139 7.31 -13.57 19.70
C PRO A 139 7.26 -14.49 18.48
N SER A 140 6.08 -14.58 17.84
CA SER A 140 5.89 -15.36 16.62
C SER A 140 5.50 -14.45 15.45
N LEU A 141 6.06 -14.73 14.27
CA LEU A 141 5.58 -14.17 13.02
C LEU A 141 4.32 -14.94 12.62
N TYR A 142 3.23 -14.23 12.32
CA TYR A 142 1.97 -14.91 11.99
C TYR A 142 1.41 -14.56 10.61
N GLU A 143 1.79 -13.41 10.08
CA GLU A 143 1.39 -12.96 8.75
C GLU A 143 2.43 -12.06 8.12
N GLN A 144 2.45 -11.97 6.81
CA GLN A 144 3.30 -11.05 6.05
C GLN A 144 2.64 -10.70 4.73
N GLY A 145 2.90 -9.48 4.25
CA GLY A 145 2.41 -9.03 2.97
C GLY A 145 3.00 -7.71 2.53
N ARG A 146 2.37 -7.16 1.53
CA ARG A 146 2.77 -5.90 0.87
C ARG A 146 1.62 -4.92 0.91
N GLU A 147 1.98 -3.66 0.99
CA GLU A 147 1.05 -2.55 0.94
C GLU A 147 1.53 -1.54 -0.09
N ASP A 148 0.61 -1.15 -0.97
CA ASP A 148 0.76 -0.08 -1.94
C ASP A 148 -0.26 1.01 -1.62
N THR A 149 0.23 2.22 -1.35
CA THR A 149 -0.60 3.34 -0.91
C THR A 149 -0.40 4.54 -1.81
N ARG A 150 -1.49 5.14 -2.30
CA ARG A 150 -1.51 6.47 -2.93
C ARG A 150 -2.00 7.49 -1.93
N LEU A 151 -1.27 8.57 -1.82
CA LEU A 151 -1.57 9.65 -0.89
C LEU A 151 -1.76 10.96 -1.64
N VAL A 152 -2.59 11.81 -1.06
CA VAL A 152 -2.81 13.19 -1.51
C VAL A 152 -2.66 14.15 -0.35
N LYS A 153 -2.06 15.31 -0.60
CA LYS A 153 -1.89 16.37 0.40
C LYS A 153 -3.06 17.34 0.29
N GLN A 154 -3.92 17.38 1.30
CA GLN A 154 -5.06 18.27 1.39
C GLN A 154 -4.92 19.16 2.63
N ASN A 155 -5.00 20.48 2.45
CA ASN A 155 -4.86 21.45 3.54
C ASN A 155 -3.59 21.23 4.38
N GLY A 156 -2.48 20.87 3.73
CA GLY A 156 -1.19 20.64 4.37
C GLY A 156 -1.05 19.27 5.09
N LYS A 157 -2.04 18.39 5.00
CA LYS A 157 -2.03 17.05 5.60
C LYS A 157 -2.06 15.98 4.53
N TRP A 158 -1.27 14.94 4.69
CA TRP A 158 -1.33 13.74 3.86
C TRP A 158 -2.53 12.88 4.26
N LEU A 159 -3.26 12.37 3.25
CA LEU A 159 -4.37 11.44 3.40
C LEU A 159 -4.23 10.33 2.37
N ILE A 160 -4.70 9.15 2.70
CA ILE A 160 -4.75 8.00 1.80
C ILE A 160 -5.93 8.17 0.84
N SER A 161 -5.67 8.18 -0.46
CA SER A 161 -6.71 8.16 -1.50
C SER A 161 -6.98 6.75 -2.03
N TYR A 162 -5.96 5.90 -1.99
CA TYR A 162 -6.08 4.48 -2.34
C TYR A 162 -5.05 3.69 -1.54
N ARG A 163 -5.48 2.58 -0.94
CA ARG A 163 -4.59 1.62 -0.29
C ARG A 163 -4.96 0.22 -0.73
N CYS A 164 -3.96 -0.53 -1.17
CA CYS A 164 -4.08 -1.94 -1.45
C CYS A 164 -3.15 -2.74 -0.55
N ILE A 165 -3.71 -3.70 0.16
CA ILE A 165 -2.99 -4.63 1.01
C ILE A 165 -3.11 -6.02 0.38
N SER A 166 -1.98 -6.70 0.20
CA SER A 166 -1.91 -8.07 -0.28
C SER A 166 -1.13 -8.91 0.70
N SER A 167 -1.80 -9.87 1.31
CA SER A 167 -1.16 -10.85 2.17
C SER A 167 -0.40 -11.88 1.31
N ASP A 168 0.84 -12.13 1.65
CA ASP A 168 1.67 -13.17 1.04
C ASP A 168 1.64 -14.45 1.88
N SER A 169 1.27 -14.35 3.17
CA SER A 169 1.15 -15.49 4.10
C SER A 169 0.28 -15.15 5.32
N GLY A 170 -0.27 -16.16 5.92
CA GLY A 170 -0.92 -16.13 7.24
C GLY A 170 -2.42 -15.95 7.18
N LEU A 171 -2.91 -14.76 6.87
CA LEU A 171 -4.32 -14.40 7.03
C LEU A 171 -5.30 -15.00 5.99
N PRO A 172 -4.99 -15.02 4.69
CA PRO A 172 -5.95 -15.38 3.65
C PRO A 172 -6.54 -16.78 3.79
N ASP A 173 -5.75 -17.76 4.18
CA ASP A 173 -6.21 -19.16 4.31
C ASP A 173 -7.38 -19.33 5.30
N LYS A 174 -7.52 -18.39 6.23
CA LYS A 174 -8.61 -18.40 7.21
C LYS A 174 -9.90 -17.80 6.69
N TYR A 175 -9.81 -16.91 5.71
CA TYR A 175 -10.95 -16.12 5.21
C TYR A 175 -11.39 -16.54 3.82
N ASP A 176 -10.44 -16.89 2.97
CA ASP A 176 -10.70 -17.28 1.58
C ASP A 176 -9.69 -18.32 1.10
N ALA A 177 -10.10 -19.59 1.10
CA ALA A 177 -9.29 -20.71 0.61
C ALA A 177 -8.94 -20.60 -0.88
N THR A 178 -9.61 -19.72 -1.63
CA THR A 178 -9.33 -19.46 -3.05
C THR A 178 -8.42 -18.28 -3.28
N TYR A 179 -8.07 -17.52 -2.24
CA TYR A 179 -7.20 -16.36 -2.33
C TYR A 179 -5.84 -16.74 -2.92
N LYS A 180 -5.36 -15.89 -3.79
CA LYS A 180 -3.99 -15.96 -4.34
C LYS A 180 -3.35 -14.60 -4.18
N PRO A 181 -2.12 -14.53 -3.66
CA PRO A 181 -1.39 -13.28 -3.55
C PRO A 181 -1.37 -12.55 -4.90
N ARG A 182 -1.69 -11.28 -4.87
CA ARG A 182 -1.68 -10.42 -6.05
C ARG A 182 -0.26 -9.98 -6.38
N GLY A 183 -0.01 -9.65 -7.63
CA GLY A 183 1.17 -8.91 -8.06
C GLY A 183 1.12 -7.47 -7.56
N VAL A 184 1.44 -6.51 -8.44
CA VAL A 184 1.32 -5.08 -8.11
C VAL A 184 -0.15 -4.68 -8.10
N CYS A 185 -0.55 -3.91 -7.11
CA CYS A 185 -1.95 -3.49 -6.91
C CYS A 185 -2.46 -2.49 -7.97
N TRP A 186 -1.56 -1.82 -8.69
CA TRP A 186 -1.91 -0.80 -9.67
C TRP A 186 -2.29 -1.34 -11.05
N ASP A 187 -2.06 -2.60 -11.32
CA ASP A 187 -2.24 -3.22 -12.64
C ASP A 187 -3.71 -3.56 -12.97
N LYS A 188 -4.66 -2.75 -12.47
CA LYS A 188 -6.09 -2.92 -12.75
C LYS A 188 -6.65 -1.75 -13.53
#